data_e3266d76be042131fa3595a3078a2095
#
_entry.id   e3266d76be042131fa3595a3078a2095
#
_cell.length_a   1.000
_cell.length_b   1.000
_cell.length_c   1.000
_cell.angle_alpha   90.00
_cell.angle_beta   90.00
_cell.angle_gamma   90.00
#
_symmetry.space_group_name_H-M   'P 1'
#
loop_
_entity.id
_entity.type
_entity.pdbx_description
1 polymer ?
#
loop_
_entity_poly.entity_id
_entity_poly.type
_entity_poly.pdbx_seq_one_letter_code
_entity_poly.pdbx_strand_id
1 'polypeptide(L)'
;LLIVGYESGDQQILKNIKKGATIDMARRFTANCKKLGLTIHGDFIVGLPGETHETIRKSINFAKELDVETIQVSIGHPFPGTEFYDHVKKNGLISIDEKMTDDAGHQLPNYQYPGLDRAELVDWVERFYDEFYFRPKVALRLVSKALFNNDERRRLYKEAREYLALRSKRKQFVKEQQKQGKETPAVLSAGD
;
A
#
# COMPACT_ATOMS: atom_id res chain seq x y z
N LEU A 1 -18.54 -8.19 8.63
CA LEU A 1 -17.34 -7.63 8.02
C LEU A 1 -17.04 -8.35 6.72
N LEU A 2 -16.82 -7.58 5.66
CA LEU A 2 -16.32 -8.06 4.37
C LEU A 2 -14.89 -7.56 4.18
N ILE A 3 -13.99 -8.43 3.71
CA ILE A 3 -12.65 -8.04 3.27
C ILE A 3 -12.69 -8.00 1.74
N VAL A 4 -12.30 -6.86 1.17
CA VAL A 4 -12.45 -6.60 -0.27
C VAL A 4 -11.14 -6.09 -0.84
N GLY A 5 -10.52 -6.87 -1.72
CA GLY A 5 -9.34 -6.46 -2.47
C GLY A 5 -9.72 -5.49 -3.59
N TYR A 6 -9.58 -4.19 -3.35
CA TYR A 6 -9.71 -3.15 -4.38
C TYR A 6 -8.45 -3.01 -5.23
N GLU A 7 -7.31 -3.29 -4.64
CA GLU A 7 -5.94 -3.27 -5.17
C GLU A 7 -5.48 -1.87 -5.60
N SER A 8 -6.16 -1.24 -6.54
CA SER A 8 -5.80 0.08 -7.07
C SER A 8 -7.03 0.93 -7.40
N GLY A 9 -6.87 2.24 -7.33
CA GLY A 9 -7.84 3.23 -7.80
C GLY A 9 -7.61 3.68 -9.25
N ASP A 10 -6.70 3.04 -9.96
CA ASP A 10 -6.43 3.30 -11.38
C ASP A 10 -6.87 2.11 -12.24
N GLN A 11 -7.71 2.38 -13.26
CA GLN A 11 -8.27 1.34 -14.11
C GLN A 11 -7.21 0.63 -14.96
N GLN A 12 -6.13 1.33 -15.34
CA GLN A 12 -5.07 0.70 -16.13
C GLN A 12 -4.24 -0.26 -15.26
N ILE A 13 -3.98 0.10 -14.02
CA ILE A 13 -3.31 -0.78 -13.05
C ILE A 13 -4.14 -2.05 -12.80
N LEU A 14 -5.47 -1.92 -12.61
CA LEU A 14 -6.36 -3.08 -12.48
C LEU A 14 -6.31 -4.00 -13.71
N LYS A 15 -6.18 -3.43 -14.92
CA LYS A 15 -6.00 -4.22 -16.15
C LYS A 15 -4.64 -4.92 -16.18
N ASN A 16 -3.57 -4.22 -15.80
CA ASN A 16 -2.21 -4.77 -15.80
C ASN A 16 -2.11 -6.01 -14.90
N ILE A 17 -2.79 -6.02 -13.76
CA ILE A 17 -2.82 -7.17 -12.84
C ILE A 17 -3.95 -8.16 -13.16
N LYS A 18 -4.68 -7.97 -14.24
CA LYS A 18 -5.80 -8.85 -14.69
C LYS A 18 -6.87 -9.05 -13.60
N LYS A 19 -7.16 -8.01 -12.80
CA LYS A 19 -8.12 -8.09 -11.68
C LYS A 19 -9.53 -8.47 -12.14
N GLY A 20 -9.90 -8.15 -13.38
CA GLY A 20 -11.25 -8.43 -13.91
C GLY A 20 -12.36 -7.55 -13.36
N ALA A 21 -12.06 -6.70 -12.38
CA ALA A 21 -12.99 -5.71 -11.83
C ALA A 21 -12.69 -4.31 -12.37
N THR A 22 -13.72 -3.45 -12.38
CA THR A 22 -13.57 -2.03 -12.74
C THR A 22 -13.78 -1.13 -11.53
N ILE A 23 -13.27 0.09 -11.63
CA ILE A 23 -13.47 1.14 -10.62
C ILE A 23 -14.97 1.36 -10.36
N ASP A 24 -15.80 1.38 -11.41
CA ASP A 24 -17.25 1.56 -11.27
C ASP A 24 -17.95 0.35 -10.63
N MET A 25 -17.48 -0.87 -10.88
CA MET A 25 -17.97 -2.06 -10.15
C MET A 25 -17.66 -1.95 -8.67
N ALA A 26 -16.44 -1.54 -8.31
CA ALA A 26 -16.03 -1.36 -6.93
C ALA A 26 -16.88 -0.28 -6.22
N ARG A 27 -17.14 0.86 -6.88
CA ARG A 27 -18.04 1.92 -6.37
C ARG A 27 -19.44 1.40 -6.08
N ARG A 28 -20.04 0.75 -7.06
CA ARG A 28 -21.42 0.21 -6.93
C ARG A 28 -21.51 -0.86 -5.84
N PHE A 29 -20.54 -1.77 -5.81
CA PHE A 29 -20.47 -2.80 -4.77
C PHE A 29 -20.40 -2.18 -3.38
N THR A 30 -19.45 -1.26 -3.17
CA THR A 30 -19.27 -0.57 -1.89
C THR A 30 -20.52 0.20 -1.46
N ALA A 31 -21.15 0.91 -2.39
CA ALA A 31 -22.39 1.65 -2.12
C ALA A 31 -23.53 0.71 -1.71
N ASN A 32 -23.67 -0.44 -2.37
CA ASN A 32 -24.69 -1.44 -2.03
C ASN A 32 -24.43 -2.07 -0.65
N CYS A 33 -23.19 -2.43 -0.35
CA CYS A 33 -22.82 -2.94 0.98
C CYS A 33 -23.15 -1.94 2.09
N LYS A 34 -22.86 -0.67 1.88
CA LYS A 34 -23.20 0.39 2.85
C LYS A 34 -24.68 0.55 3.06
N LYS A 35 -25.52 0.47 2.01
CA LYS A 35 -27.00 0.49 2.12
C LYS A 35 -27.51 -0.67 2.96
N LEU A 36 -26.84 -1.82 2.91
CA LEU A 36 -27.18 -3.02 3.70
C LEU A 36 -26.56 -3.00 5.11
N GLY A 37 -25.90 -1.94 5.52
CA GLY A 37 -25.24 -1.85 6.83
C GLY A 37 -24.00 -2.76 6.98
N LEU A 38 -23.43 -3.26 5.87
CA LEU A 38 -22.27 -4.12 5.91
C LEU A 38 -20.97 -3.31 6.11
N THR A 39 -20.14 -3.77 7.03
CA THR A 39 -18.82 -3.21 7.28
C THR A 39 -17.82 -3.77 6.27
N ILE A 40 -17.00 -2.89 5.67
CA ILE A 40 -16.00 -3.27 4.67
C ILE A 40 -14.60 -2.91 5.19
N HIS A 41 -13.68 -3.89 5.08
CA HIS A 41 -12.23 -3.68 5.13
C HIS A 41 -11.70 -3.71 3.71
N GLY A 42 -11.03 -2.65 3.28
CA GLY A 42 -10.55 -2.51 1.89
C GLY A 42 -9.05 -2.74 1.80
N ASP A 43 -8.63 -3.66 0.92
CA ASP A 43 -7.22 -3.93 0.68
C ASP A 43 -6.75 -3.22 -0.59
N PHE A 44 -5.58 -2.57 -0.48
CA PHE A 44 -4.89 -1.87 -1.55
C PHE A 44 -3.44 -2.32 -1.65
N ILE A 45 -2.88 -2.23 -2.85
CA ILE A 45 -1.48 -2.59 -3.10
C ILE A 45 -0.79 -1.40 -3.77
N VAL A 46 0.42 -1.11 -3.33
CA VAL A 46 1.34 -0.12 -3.92
C VAL A 46 2.49 -0.85 -4.59
N GLY A 47 2.98 -0.36 -5.71
CA GLY A 47 4.09 -0.97 -6.44
C GLY A 47 3.65 -2.04 -7.44
N LEU A 48 2.40 -2.03 -7.89
CA LEU A 48 1.89 -2.92 -8.93
C LEU A 48 2.52 -2.59 -10.31
N PRO A 49 2.52 -3.56 -11.28
CA PRO A 49 3.07 -3.33 -12.61
C PRO A 49 2.50 -2.11 -13.32
N GLY A 50 3.39 -1.17 -13.67
CA GLY A 50 3.04 0.08 -14.34
C GLY A 50 2.63 1.22 -13.40
N GLU A 51 2.79 1.07 -12.08
CA GLU A 51 2.49 2.14 -11.14
C GLU A 51 3.46 3.31 -11.23
N THR A 52 2.91 4.47 -10.93
CA THR A 52 3.58 5.77 -10.85
C THR A 52 3.06 6.53 -9.64
N HIS A 53 3.71 7.63 -9.28
CA HIS A 53 3.21 8.53 -8.24
C HIS A 53 1.76 8.98 -8.49
N GLU A 54 1.38 9.21 -9.76
CA GLU A 54 0.02 9.62 -10.13
C GLU A 54 -1.00 8.50 -9.88
N THR A 55 -0.70 7.26 -10.27
CA THR A 55 -1.64 6.13 -10.10
C THR A 55 -1.81 5.77 -8.62
N ILE A 56 -0.75 5.85 -7.82
CA ILE A 56 -0.85 5.69 -6.36
C ILE A 56 -1.71 6.80 -5.75
N ARG A 57 -1.55 8.04 -6.22
CA ARG A 57 -2.40 9.17 -5.79
C ARG A 57 -3.87 8.93 -6.12
N LYS A 58 -4.18 8.38 -7.30
CA LYS A 58 -5.55 7.96 -7.67
C LYS A 58 -6.08 6.90 -6.71
N SER A 59 -5.26 5.93 -6.31
CA SER A 59 -5.65 4.88 -5.37
C SER A 59 -5.98 5.43 -3.97
N ILE A 60 -5.18 6.38 -3.46
CA ILE A 60 -5.47 7.09 -2.21
C ILE A 60 -6.81 7.85 -2.30
N ASN A 61 -7.03 8.59 -3.38
CA ASN A 61 -8.25 9.34 -3.58
C ASN A 61 -9.47 8.42 -3.69
N PHE A 62 -9.31 7.30 -4.38
CA PHE A 62 -10.35 6.28 -4.51
C PHE A 62 -10.70 5.63 -3.17
N ALA A 63 -9.71 5.28 -2.34
CA ALA A 63 -9.97 4.78 -1.00
C ALA A 63 -10.73 5.79 -0.13
N LYS A 64 -10.39 7.09 -0.25
CA LYS A 64 -11.11 8.18 0.44
C LYS A 64 -12.53 8.34 -0.07
N GLU A 65 -12.75 8.19 -1.37
CA GLU A 65 -14.07 8.22 -2.00
C GLU A 65 -14.94 7.05 -1.53
N LEU A 66 -14.39 5.83 -1.57
CA LEU A 66 -15.08 4.64 -1.10
C LEU A 66 -15.46 4.71 0.38
N ASP A 67 -14.68 5.43 1.20
CA ASP A 67 -14.93 5.66 2.63
C ASP A 67 -15.34 4.36 3.36
N VAL A 68 -14.56 3.31 3.16
CA VAL A 68 -14.71 2.02 3.86
C VAL A 68 -14.33 2.16 5.33
N GLU A 69 -14.64 1.16 6.14
CA GLU A 69 -14.44 1.24 7.60
C GLU A 69 -12.95 1.29 7.97
N THR A 70 -12.18 0.39 7.40
CA THR A 70 -10.73 0.28 7.60
C THR A 70 -10.07 -0.11 6.28
N ILE A 71 -8.78 0.17 6.17
CA ILE A 71 -7.97 -0.26 5.03
C ILE A 71 -6.73 -1.02 5.48
N GLN A 72 -6.23 -1.88 4.60
CA GLN A 72 -4.87 -2.39 4.59
C GLN A 72 -4.18 -1.96 3.31
N VAL A 73 -2.92 -1.59 3.41
CA VAL A 73 -2.08 -1.24 2.27
C VAL A 73 -0.81 -2.08 2.31
N SER A 74 -0.59 -2.86 1.28
CA SER A 74 0.58 -3.72 1.10
C SER A 74 1.46 -3.22 -0.03
N ILE A 75 2.73 -3.61 -0.04
CA ILE A 75 3.60 -3.46 -1.21
C ILE A 75 3.46 -4.70 -2.07
N GLY A 76 3.31 -4.53 -3.39
CA GLY A 76 3.26 -5.64 -4.34
C GLY A 76 4.52 -6.51 -4.22
N HIS A 77 4.36 -7.82 -4.30
CA HIS A 77 5.48 -8.74 -4.13
C HIS A 77 5.63 -9.63 -5.36
N PRO A 78 6.75 -9.52 -6.09
CA PRO A 78 7.00 -10.35 -7.26
C PRO A 78 7.48 -11.74 -6.83
N PHE A 79 6.54 -12.67 -6.60
CA PHE A 79 6.90 -14.05 -6.26
C PHE A 79 7.37 -14.82 -7.50
N PRO A 80 8.43 -15.63 -7.39
CA PRO A 80 8.87 -16.52 -8.47
C PRO A 80 7.71 -17.36 -9.04
N GLY A 81 7.64 -17.44 -10.36
CA GLY A 81 6.57 -18.14 -11.07
C GLY A 81 5.32 -17.30 -11.36
N THR A 82 5.33 -16.01 -11.01
CA THR A 82 4.26 -15.07 -11.38
C THR A 82 4.68 -14.19 -12.56
N GLU A 83 3.70 -13.75 -13.36
CA GLU A 83 3.95 -12.78 -14.44
C GLU A 83 4.59 -11.48 -13.93
N PHE A 84 4.28 -11.09 -12.69
CA PHE A 84 4.89 -9.92 -12.06
C PHE A 84 6.38 -10.13 -11.84
N TYR A 85 6.79 -11.29 -11.34
CA TYR A 85 8.19 -11.65 -11.18
C TYR A 85 8.94 -11.64 -12.52
N ASP A 86 8.36 -12.27 -13.54
CA ASP A 86 8.95 -12.31 -14.87
C ASP A 86 9.09 -10.90 -15.46
N HIS A 87 8.10 -10.03 -15.25
CA HIS A 87 8.15 -8.64 -15.68
C HIS A 87 9.29 -7.87 -15.03
N VAL A 88 9.41 -7.89 -13.70
CA VAL A 88 10.46 -7.13 -13.01
C VAL A 88 11.85 -7.69 -13.27
N LYS A 89 11.98 -9.01 -13.41
CA LYS A 89 13.24 -9.66 -13.74
C LYS A 89 13.70 -9.35 -15.16
N LYS A 90 12.80 -9.46 -16.14
CA LYS A 90 13.10 -9.18 -17.55
C LYS A 90 13.55 -7.73 -17.76
N ASN A 91 13.00 -6.80 -17.00
CA ASN A 91 13.33 -5.38 -17.11
C ASN A 91 14.45 -4.93 -16.15
N GLY A 92 15.11 -5.85 -15.43
CA GLY A 92 16.20 -5.51 -14.51
C GLY A 92 15.77 -4.64 -13.32
N LEU A 93 14.49 -4.74 -12.91
CA LEU A 93 13.91 -3.91 -11.86
C LEU A 93 14.01 -4.55 -10.47
N ILE A 94 14.36 -5.84 -10.40
CA ILE A 94 14.44 -6.60 -9.17
C ILE A 94 15.89 -6.73 -8.68
N SER A 95 16.13 -6.56 -7.39
CA SER A 95 17.38 -6.93 -6.72
C SER A 95 17.26 -8.35 -6.17
N ILE A 96 17.90 -9.31 -6.85
CA ILE A 96 17.78 -10.76 -6.53
C ILE A 96 18.38 -11.10 -5.16
N ASP A 97 19.37 -10.34 -4.72
CA ASP A 97 20.13 -10.61 -3.48
C ASP A 97 19.51 -9.97 -2.22
N GLU A 98 18.40 -9.26 -2.36
CA GLU A 98 17.77 -8.61 -1.21
C GLU A 98 16.67 -9.46 -0.57
N LYS A 99 16.66 -9.46 0.77
CA LYS A 99 15.62 -10.10 1.56
C LYS A 99 14.25 -9.53 1.19
N MET A 100 13.30 -10.40 0.95
CA MET A 100 11.91 -10.04 0.63
C MET A 100 11.11 -9.65 1.88
N THR A 101 11.64 -9.96 3.06
CA THR A 101 11.03 -9.66 4.36
C THR A 101 12.08 -9.23 5.36
N ASP A 102 11.68 -8.43 6.34
CA ASP A 102 12.49 -8.18 7.53
C ASP A 102 12.50 -9.41 8.47
N ASP A 103 13.28 -9.35 9.55
CA ASP A 103 13.39 -10.44 10.53
C ASP A 103 12.06 -10.70 11.29
N ALA A 104 11.08 -9.82 11.19
CA ALA A 104 9.74 -9.97 11.74
C ALA A 104 8.70 -10.43 10.71
N GLY A 105 9.13 -10.73 9.47
CA GLY A 105 8.26 -11.21 8.38
C GLY A 105 7.48 -10.12 7.64
N HIS A 106 7.80 -8.83 7.86
CA HIS A 106 7.15 -7.75 7.11
C HIS A 106 7.77 -7.65 5.70
N GLN A 107 6.91 -7.42 4.72
CA GLN A 107 7.32 -7.26 3.33
C GLN A 107 8.20 -6.02 3.15
N LEU A 108 9.36 -6.21 2.50
CA LEU A 108 10.25 -5.16 2.04
C LEU A 108 10.25 -5.16 0.51
N PRO A 109 10.22 -3.99 -0.14
CA PRO A 109 10.30 -3.94 -1.59
C PRO A 109 11.70 -4.39 -2.04
N ASN A 110 11.77 -5.44 -2.86
CA ASN A 110 13.00 -5.92 -3.49
C ASN A 110 13.10 -5.56 -4.98
N TYR A 111 12.29 -4.60 -5.41
CA TYR A 111 12.24 -4.07 -6.77
C TYR A 111 11.94 -2.57 -6.74
N GLN A 112 12.18 -1.91 -7.86
CA GLN A 112 11.88 -0.49 -8.05
C GLN A 112 11.51 -0.22 -9.51
N TYR A 113 10.81 0.89 -9.74
CA TYR A 113 10.53 1.37 -11.10
C TYR A 113 11.34 2.64 -11.39
N PRO A 114 11.58 2.97 -12.67
CA PRO A 114 12.11 4.29 -13.03
C PRO A 114 11.22 5.40 -12.45
N GLY A 115 11.80 6.27 -11.62
CA GLY A 115 11.08 7.36 -10.96
C GLY A 115 10.17 6.95 -9.79
N LEU A 116 10.28 5.73 -9.29
CA LEU A 116 9.58 5.26 -8.09
C LEU A 116 10.45 4.22 -7.40
N ASP A 117 11.33 4.67 -6.54
CA ASP A 117 12.30 3.82 -5.84
C ASP A 117 11.66 3.07 -4.64
N ARG A 118 12.45 2.19 -4.03
CA ARG A 118 12.00 1.36 -2.91
C ARG A 118 11.61 2.16 -1.67
N ALA A 119 12.38 3.23 -1.37
CA ALA A 119 12.06 4.09 -0.25
C ALA A 119 10.77 4.87 -0.49
N GLU A 120 10.56 5.31 -1.72
CA GLU A 120 9.33 5.98 -2.14
C GLU A 120 8.10 5.06 -2.08
N LEU A 121 8.24 3.77 -2.46
CA LEU A 121 7.16 2.79 -2.31
C LEU A 121 6.72 2.66 -0.84
N VAL A 122 7.67 2.58 0.08
CA VAL A 122 7.36 2.53 1.53
C VAL A 122 6.74 3.84 2.02
N ASP A 123 7.25 4.99 1.56
CA ASP A 123 6.71 6.31 1.92
C ASP A 123 5.27 6.48 1.41
N TRP A 124 4.96 5.98 0.21
CA TRP A 124 3.60 5.99 -0.31
C TRP A 124 2.63 5.15 0.52
N VAL A 125 3.06 4.01 1.06
CA VAL A 125 2.23 3.23 1.99
C VAL A 125 1.93 4.04 3.25
N GLU A 126 2.92 4.72 3.84
CA GLU A 126 2.71 5.59 5.01
C GLU A 126 1.75 6.75 4.69
N ARG A 127 1.95 7.42 3.55
CA ARG A 127 1.05 8.50 3.09
C ARG A 127 -0.37 8.00 2.87
N PHE A 128 -0.53 6.78 2.34
CA PHE A 128 -1.84 6.18 2.11
C PHE A 128 -2.60 6.04 3.44
N TYR A 129 -1.94 5.48 4.47
CA TYR A 129 -2.52 5.36 5.81
C TYR A 129 -2.80 6.74 6.44
N ASP A 130 -1.84 7.64 6.40
CA ASP A 130 -1.99 8.97 6.96
C ASP A 130 -3.18 9.71 6.32
N GLU A 131 -3.24 9.76 5.00
CA GLU A 131 -4.31 10.45 4.30
C GLU A 131 -5.69 9.79 4.45
N PHE A 132 -5.74 8.49 4.68
CA PHE A 132 -7.00 7.80 4.92
C PHE A 132 -7.49 7.99 6.36
N TYR A 133 -6.66 7.73 7.37
CA TYR A 133 -7.08 7.69 8.77
C TYR A 133 -7.13 9.05 9.44
N PHE A 134 -6.29 10.01 9.08
CA PHE A 134 -6.32 11.36 9.67
C PHE A 134 -7.39 12.28 9.09
N ARG A 135 -8.34 11.77 8.32
CA ARG A 135 -9.53 12.53 7.95
C ARG A 135 -10.43 12.74 9.17
N PRO A 136 -10.94 13.97 9.40
CA PRO A 136 -11.79 14.26 10.58
C PRO A 136 -12.97 13.29 10.73
N LYS A 137 -13.63 12.94 9.64
CA LYS A 137 -14.74 11.98 9.62
C LYS A 137 -14.34 10.59 10.12
N VAL A 138 -13.18 10.08 9.71
CA VAL A 138 -12.68 8.77 10.13
C VAL A 138 -12.23 8.81 11.58
N ALA A 139 -11.48 9.84 11.97
CA ALA A 139 -11.03 10.03 13.34
C ALA A 139 -12.21 10.09 14.32
N LEU A 140 -13.25 10.87 14.01
CA LEU A 140 -14.47 10.94 14.82
C LEU A 140 -15.20 9.60 14.92
N ARG A 141 -15.28 8.85 13.80
CA ARG A 141 -15.89 7.51 13.79
C ARG A 141 -15.14 6.53 14.70
N LEU A 142 -13.81 6.51 14.63
CA LEU A 142 -12.96 5.65 15.46
C LEU A 142 -13.05 6.02 16.94
N VAL A 143 -12.96 7.31 17.26
CA VAL A 143 -13.10 7.81 18.64
C VAL A 143 -14.48 7.48 19.20
N SER A 144 -15.54 7.71 18.45
CA SER A 144 -16.90 7.39 18.87
C SER A 144 -17.04 5.90 19.18
N LYS A 145 -16.55 4.99 18.32
CA LYS A 145 -16.57 3.55 18.57
C LYS A 145 -15.78 3.16 19.84
N ALA A 146 -14.60 3.74 20.02
CA ALA A 146 -13.78 3.48 21.21
C ALA A 146 -14.43 3.94 22.51
N LEU A 147 -15.24 5.01 22.48
CA LEU A 147 -15.94 5.53 23.67
C LEU A 147 -17.13 4.67 24.08
N PHE A 148 -17.89 4.16 23.10
CA PHE A 148 -19.16 3.47 23.37
C PHE A 148 -19.07 1.93 23.40
N ASN A 149 -17.91 1.34 23.05
CA ASN A 149 -17.74 -0.11 23.00
C ASN A 149 -16.36 -0.53 23.52
N ASN A 150 -16.35 -1.27 24.63
CA ASN A 150 -15.12 -1.72 25.29
C ASN A 150 -14.30 -2.69 24.43
N ASP A 151 -14.94 -3.56 23.66
CA ASP A 151 -14.26 -4.54 22.82
C ASP A 151 -13.64 -3.84 21.61
N GLU A 152 -14.36 -2.89 21.00
CA GLU A 152 -13.85 -2.03 19.94
C GLU A 152 -12.66 -1.18 20.44
N ARG A 153 -12.74 -0.65 21.65
CA ARG A 153 -11.63 0.12 22.25
C ARG A 153 -10.37 -0.73 22.39
N ARG A 154 -10.50 -1.97 22.89
CA ARG A 154 -9.37 -2.90 23.03
C ARG A 154 -8.77 -3.26 21.68
N ARG A 155 -9.63 -3.55 20.71
CA ARG A 155 -9.23 -3.85 19.33
C ARG A 155 -8.48 -2.66 18.71
N LEU A 156 -9.06 -1.48 18.71
CA LEU A 156 -8.46 -0.26 18.17
C LEU A 156 -7.14 0.10 18.85
N TYR A 157 -7.02 -0.09 20.15
CA TYR A 157 -5.77 0.13 20.88
C TYR A 157 -4.67 -0.84 20.42
N LYS A 158 -5.01 -2.12 20.24
CA LYS A 158 -4.09 -3.14 19.72
C LYS A 158 -3.64 -2.80 18.31
N GLU A 159 -4.59 -2.52 17.41
CA GLU A 159 -4.33 -2.15 16.01
C GLU A 159 -3.47 -0.87 15.92
N ALA A 160 -3.77 0.16 16.72
CA ALA A 160 -2.98 1.39 16.76
C ALA A 160 -1.52 1.14 17.22
N ARG A 161 -1.33 0.28 18.22
CA ARG A 161 0.02 -0.07 18.71
C ARG A 161 0.82 -0.84 17.66
N GLU A 162 0.19 -1.79 16.98
CA GLU A 162 0.79 -2.56 15.88
C GLU A 162 1.14 -1.64 14.70
N TYR A 163 0.23 -0.74 14.33
CA TYR A 163 0.47 0.27 13.31
C TYR A 163 1.66 1.18 13.64
N LEU A 164 1.75 1.72 14.87
CA LEU A 164 2.86 2.58 15.28
C LEU A 164 4.21 1.84 15.27
N ALA A 165 4.22 0.57 15.69
CA ALA A 165 5.41 -0.27 15.63
C ALA A 165 5.88 -0.50 14.19
N LEU A 166 4.93 -0.82 13.29
CA LEU A 166 5.20 -1.03 11.87
C LEU A 166 5.68 0.27 11.20
N ARG A 167 5.04 1.39 11.49
CA ARG A 167 5.43 2.72 11.01
C ARG A 167 6.87 3.08 11.41
N SER A 168 7.27 2.79 12.65
CA SER A 168 8.65 3.03 13.11
C SER A 168 9.67 2.25 12.29
N LYS A 169 9.40 0.97 12.02
CA LYS A 169 10.27 0.12 11.20
C LYS A 169 10.37 0.60 9.75
N ARG A 170 9.25 0.97 9.14
CA ARG A 170 9.24 1.52 7.78
C ARG A 170 10.04 2.81 7.67
N LYS A 171 9.92 3.72 8.65
CA LYS A 171 10.74 4.94 8.71
C LYS A 171 12.23 4.64 8.86
N GLN A 172 12.59 3.60 9.60
CA GLN A 172 13.98 3.17 9.70
C GLN A 172 14.49 2.66 8.37
N PHE A 173 13.75 1.80 7.69
CA PHE A 173 14.09 1.30 6.35
C PHE A 173 14.32 2.46 5.35
N VAL A 174 13.41 3.42 5.28
CA VAL A 174 13.56 4.59 4.40
C VAL A 174 14.85 5.37 4.69
N LYS A 175 15.17 5.57 5.99
CA LYS A 175 16.43 6.25 6.38
C LYS A 175 17.68 5.45 5.97
N GLU A 176 17.64 4.14 6.07
CA GLU A 176 18.76 3.27 5.67
C GLU A 176 18.96 3.30 4.15
N GLN A 177 17.89 3.22 3.37
CA GLN A 177 17.95 3.34 1.91
C GLN A 177 18.49 4.71 1.46
N GLN A 178 18.06 5.80 2.10
CA GLN A 178 18.56 7.14 1.79
C GLN A 178 20.05 7.33 2.14
N LYS A 179 20.57 6.62 3.14
CA LYS A 179 22.00 6.62 3.46
C LYS A 179 22.79 5.84 2.40
N GLN A 180 22.34 4.65 2.03
CA GLN A 180 22.98 3.83 1.00
C GLN A 180 23.00 4.52 -0.36
N GLY A 181 21.91 5.18 -0.76
CA GLY A 181 21.86 5.96 -2.00
C GLY A 181 22.77 7.18 -2.04
N LYS A 182 23.20 7.71 -0.87
CA LYS A 182 24.19 8.80 -0.78
C LYS A 182 25.63 8.31 -0.78
N GLU A 183 25.86 7.05 -0.41
CA GLU A 183 27.20 6.44 -0.36
C GLU A 183 27.62 5.78 -1.68
N THR A 184 26.68 5.60 -2.62
CA THR A 184 27.02 5.13 -3.96
C THR A 184 27.41 6.33 -4.81
N PRO A 185 28.73 6.54 -5.13
CA PRO A 185 29.13 7.62 -6.03
C PRO A 185 28.50 7.37 -7.40
N ALA A 186 28.13 8.44 -8.08
CA ALA A 186 27.75 8.44 -9.49
C ALA A 186 28.94 7.87 -10.30
N VAL A 187 28.97 6.56 -10.47
CA VAL A 187 29.97 5.90 -11.33
C VAL A 187 29.35 5.73 -12.70
N LEU A 188 29.92 6.54 -13.60
CA LEU A 188 29.97 6.34 -15.04
C LEU A 188 28.77 6.79 -15.89
N SER A 189 28.74 8.09 -16.12
CA SER A 189 28.65 8.58 -17.49
C SER A 189 30.08 8.84 -17.98
N ALA A 190 30.74 7.88 -18.60
CA ALA A 190 31.92 8.13 -19.46
C ALA A 190 32.21 6.85 -20.25
N GLY A 191 32.25 7.00 -21.53
CA GLY A 191 32.90 6.00 -22.41
C GLY A 191 32.10 5.69 -23.65
N ASP A 192 32.33 6.56 -24.62
CA ASP A 192 32.56 6.34 -26.05
C ASP A 192 31.66 5.37 -26.81
#